data_b1b8df57d9076e93ec81054eb149c9f4
#
_entry.id   b1b8df57d9076e93ec81054eb149c9f4
#
_cell.length_a   1.000
_cell.length_b   1.000
_cell.length_c   1.000
_cell.angle_alpha   90.00
_cell.angle_beta   90.00
_cell.angle_gamma   90.00
#
_symmetry.space_group_name_H-M   'P 1'
#
loop_
_entity.id
_entity.type
_entity.pdbx_description
1 polymer ?
#
loop_
_entity_poly.entity_id
_entity_poly.type
_entity_poly.pdbx_seq_one_letter_code
_entity_poly.pdbx_strand_id
1 'polypeptide(L)'
;MRCLTVILMTSIGPSMPDASATNLPHPTRRNIVWLAIQYFLRLVFLVWLRFQARGLERIAKSGGGLVLVNHQSFLDPMLVGVPLQRPVSYLARDTLFPVPLIGWILRKTYVMPINRDAASTASIRESLKRMEQGFLVGVFPEGTRCEAGEVGEFKPGFVTLIRRGNVPVYPVGIAGAHEAMPRKGLRLRPRTVRIVFGEPLPRETLLKLCEKGQEEALVQFARDAVVACQQEAEDWRQATL
;
A
#
# COMPACT_ATOMS: atom_id res chain seq x y z
N MET A 1 -36.58 -58.16 -22.95
CA MET A 1 -35.37 -57.45 -23.34
C MET A 1 -35.09 -56.43 -22.25
N ARG A 2 -34.04 -56.71 -21.44
CA ARG A 2 -33.66 -55.87 -20.30
C ARG A 2 -32.59 -54.92 -20.77
N CYS A 3 -32.81 -53.63 -20.62
CA CYS A 3 -31.84 -52.57 -20.92
C CYS A 3 -30.99 -52.33 -19.64
N LEU A 4 -29.68 -52.62 -19.73
CA LEU A 4 -28.72 -52.35 -18.67
C LEU A 4 -28.29 -50.88 -18.79
N THR A 5 -28.59 -50.06 -17.80
CA THR A 5 -28.05 -48.71 -17.64
C THR A 5 -26.72 -48.82 -16.89
N VAL A 6 -25.61 -48.56 -17.57
CA VAL A 6 -24.30 -48.49 -16.99
C VAL A 6 -24.14 -47.12 -16.34
N ILE A 7 -24.07 -47.06 -14.99
CA ILE A 7 -23.74 -45.87 -14.25
C ILE A 7 -22.22 -45.75 -14.20
N LEU A 8 -21.68 -44.82 -14.95
CA LEU A 8 -20.25 -44.38 -14.81
C LEU A 8 -20.10 -43.56 -13.52
N MET A 9 -19.59 -44.21 -12.48
CA MET A 9 -19.05 -43.50 -11.31
C MET A 9 -17.72 -42.87 -11.67
N THR A 10 -17.69 -41.56 -11.96
CA THR A 10 -16.49 -40.79 -11.96
C THR A 10 -16.02 -40.57 -10.53
N SER A 11 -14.98 -41.27 -10.13
CA SER A 11 -14.28 -41.05 -8.85
C SER A 11 -13.62 -39.68 -8.91
N ILE A 12 -14.19 -38.73 -8.17
CA ILE A 12 -13.52 -37.45 -7.83
C ILE A 12 -12.43 -37.83 -6.83
N GLY A 13 -11.18 -37.92 -7.30
CA GLY A 13 -10.03 -38.05 -6.44
C GLY A 13 -9.92 -36.86 -5.49
N PRO A 14 -9.34 -37.02 -4.31
CA PRO A 14 -9.19 -35.91 -3.36
C PRO A 14 -8.37 -34.81 -4.02
N SER A 15 -8.95 -33.62 -4.10
CA SER A 15 -8.26 -32.41 -4.52
C SER A 15 -7.04 -32.20 -3.64
N MET A 16 -5.85 -32.17 -4.23
CA MET A 16 -4.62 -31.84 -3.54
C MET A 16 -4.84 -30.52 -2.77
N PRO A 17 -4.48 -30.45 -1.48
CA PRO A 17 -4.55 -29.20 -0.74
C PRO A 17 -3.65 -28.18 -1.43
N ASP A 18 -4.22 -27.02 -1.73
CA ASP A 18 -3.52 -25.89 -2.31
C ASP A 18 -2.35 -25.48 -1.39
N ALA A 19 -1.15 -25.88 -1.75
CA ALA A 19 0.09 -25.64 -1.01
C ALA A 19 0.46 -24.13 -0.93
N SER A 20 -0.39 -23.27 -1.46
CA SER A 20 -0.21 -21.81 -1.47
C SER A 20 -0.93 -21.08 -0.33
N ALA A 21 -1.60 -21.78 0.58
CA ALA A 21 -2.13 -21.19 1.81
C ALA A 21 -0.95 -20.84 2.73
N THR A 22 -0.14 -19.87 2.35
CA THR A 22 0.80 -19.24 3.27
C THR A 22 -0.03 -18.71 4.45
N ASN A 23 0.17 -19.27 5.63
CA ASN A 23 -0.37 -18.76 6.89
C ASN A 23 0.17 -17.34 7.12
N LEU A 24 -0.43 -16.37 6.45
CA LEU A 24 -0.10 -14.96 6.70
C LEU A 24 -0.52 -14.65 8.13
N PRO A 25 0.34 -14.02 8.91
CA PRO A 25 -0.01 -13.62 10.26
C PRO A 25 -1.22 -12.68 10.24
N HIS A 26 -1.99 -12.68 11.31
CA HIS A 26 -3.21 -11.86 11.42
C HIS A 26 -2.91 -10.38 11.05
N PRO A 27 -3.68 -9.72 10.17
CA PRO A 27 -3.38 -8.41 9.59
C PRO A 27 -3.26 -7.26 10.58
N THR A 28 -3.78 -7.44 11.78
CA THR A 28 -3.64 -6.46 12.86
C THR A 28 -2.56 -6.86 13.88
N ARG A 29 -1.97 -8.06 13.75
CA ARG A 29 -0.99 -8.55 14.71
C ARG A 29 0.41 -8.10 14.34
N ARG A 30 0.94 -7.19 15.13
CA ARG A 30 2.31 -6.71 15.01
C ARG A 30 3.27 -7.74 15.59
N ASN A 31 4.21 -8.24 14.81
CA ASN A 31 5.28 -9.09 15.33
C ASN A 31 6.35 -8.25 16.03
N ILE A 32 7.17 -8.88 16.88
CA ILE A 32 8.18 -8.18 17.69
C ILE A 32 9.22 -7.45 16.83
N VAL A 33 9.56 -7.98 15.66
CA VAL A 33 10.52 -7.38 14.72
C VAL A 33 9.92 -6.10 14.14
N TRP A 34 8.65 -6.15 13.71
CA TRP A 34 7.93 -4.99 13.20
C TRP A 34 7.82 -3.90 14.27
N LEU A 35 7.50 -4.27 15.52
CA LEU A 35 7.46 -3.34 16.65
C LEU A 35 8.82 -2.70 16.91
N ALA A 36 9.88 -3.49 16.98
CA ALA A 36 11.23 -2.97 17.21
C ALA A 36 11.65 -1.96 16.11
N ILE A 37 11.41 -2.31 14.85
CA ILE A 37 11.67 -1.42 13.71
C ILE A 37 10.81 -0.15 13.81
N GLN A 38 9.52 -0.28 14.13
CA GLN A 38 8.61 0.85 14.24
C GLN A 38 9.04 1.82 15.34
N TYR A 39 9.39 1.33 16.54
CA TYR A 39 9.84 2.19 17.63
C TYR A 39 11.19 2.86 17.32
N PHE A 40 12.12 2.12 16.74
CA PHE A 40 13.40 2.67 16.30
C PHE A 40 13.19 3.78 15.25
N LEU A 41 12.42 3.52 14.22
CA LEU A 41 12.13 4.50 13.17
C LEU A 41 11.33 5.69 13.71
N ARG A 42 10.40 5.48 14.66
CA ARG A 42 9.69 6.59 15.32
C ARG A 42 10.65 7.54 16.00
N LEU A 43 11.62 7.02 16.74
CA LEU A 43 12.61 7.85 17.41
C LEU A 43 13.46 8.62 16.39
N VAL A 44 13.97 7.93 15.37
CA VAL A 44 14.77 8.55 14.30
C VAL A 44 13.95 9.63 13.58
N PHE A 45 12.73 9.34 13.20
CA PHE A 45 11.89 10.29 12.45
C PHE A 45 11.43 11.47 13.33
N LEU A 46 11.13 11.23 14.59
CA LEU A 46 10.78 12.30 15.54
C LEU A 46 11.93 13.31 15.68
N VAL A 47 13.14 12.80 15.93
CA VAL A 47 14.31 13.64 16.21
C VAL A 47 14.87 14.26 14.92
N TRP A 48 15.06 13.44 13.88
CA TRP A 48 15.77 13.86 12.67
C TRP A 48 14.90 14.53 11.63
N LEU A 49 13.64 14.07 11.51
CA LEU A 49 12.68 14.58 10.53
C LEU A 49 11.59 15.47 11.15
N ARG A 50 11.61 15.73 12.45
CA ARG A 50 10.52 16.42 13.15
C ARG A 50 9.15 15.91 12.68
N PHE A 51 9.10 14.60 12.42
CA PHE A 51 8.01 13.92 11.77
C PHE A 51 6.72 13.98 12.58
N GLN A 52 5.62 14.32 11.92
CA GLN A 52 4.28 14.27 12.50
C GLN A 52 3.27 13.78 11.45
N ALA A 53 2.18 13.16 11.94
CA ALA A 53 1.09 12.63 11.11
C ALA A 53 -0.27 13.03 11.69
N ARG A 54 -1.25 13.31 10.81
CA ARG A 54 -2.65 13.61 11.16
C ARG A 54 -3.60 12.68 10.43
N GLY A 55 -4.85 12.56 10.93
CA GLY A 55 -5.89 11.74 10.29
C GLY A 55 -5.74 10.24 10.52
N LEU A 56 -4.94 9.81 11.49
CA LEU A 56 -4.71 8.39 11.78
C LEU A 56 -5.99 7.67 12.22
N GLU A 57 -6.91 8.38 12.86
CA GLU A 57 -8.22 7.92 13.31
C GLU A 57 -9.15 7.55 12.16
N ARG A 58 -8.91 8.08 10.95
CA ARG A 58 -9.66 7.80 9.72
C ARG A 58 -9.38 6.39 9.17
N ILE A 59 -8.23 5.83 9.52
CA ILE A 59 -7.86 4.49 9.08
C ILE A 59 -8.54 3.43 9.95
N ALA A 60 -9.37 2.59 9.33
CA ALA A 60 -10.06 1.53 10.05
C ALA A 60 -9.11 0.61 10.83
N LYS A 61 -9.48 0.27 12.06
CA LYS A 61 -8.66 -0.57 12.96
C LYS A 61 -8.53 -2.02 12.49
N SER A 62 -9.45 -2.49 11.63
CA SER A 62 -9.47 -3.85 11.07
C SER A 62 -10.07 -3.85 9.67
N GLY A 63 -10.03 -5.00 9.00
CA GLY A 63 -10.50 -5.14 7.62
C GLY A 63 -9.47 -4.72 6.58
N GLY A 64 -9.68 -5.07 5.32
CA GLY A 64 -8.83 -4.67 4.21
C GLY A 64 -8.95 -3.19 3.90
N GLY A 65 -7.93 -2.63 3.25
CA GLY A 65 -7.94 -1.25 2.80
C GLY A 65 -6.88 -0.99 1.74
N LEU A 66 -7.16 -0.09 0.83
CA LEU A 66 -6.22 0.41 -0.16
C LEU A 66 -5.74 1.80 0.26
N VAL A 67 -4.44 2.00 0.35
CA VAL A 67 -3.83 3.28 0.72
C VAL A 67 -3.12 3.84 -0.52
N LEU A 68 -3.60 4.95 -1.05
CA LEU A 68 -3.00 5.65 -2.19
C LEU A 68 -2.14 6.81 -1.69
N VAL A 69 -0.87 6.81 -2.05
CA VAL A 69 0.13 7.73 -1.49
C VAL A 69 0.94 8.35 -2.62
N ASN A 70 1.26 9.64 -2.53
CA ASN A 70 2.25 10.26 -3.41
C ASN A 70 3.66 9.73 -3.10
N HIS A 71 4.55 9.72 -4.09
CA HIS A 71 5.87 9.10 -3.96
C HIS A 71 7.00 10.12 -4.13
N GLN A 72 7.58 10.55 -3.01
CA GLN A 72 8.65 11.55 -2.97
C GLN A 72 10.02 10.94 -2.65
N SER A 73 10.05 9.87 -1.84
CA SER A 73 11.28 9.38 -1.23
C SER A 73 11.30 7.86 -1.08
N PHE A 74 12.47 7.29 -0.93
CA PHE A 74 12.64 5.91 -0.48
C PHE A 74 12.08 5.68 0.94
N LEU A 75 11.91 6.75 1.72
CA LEU A 75 11.37 6.70 3.07
C LEU A 75 9.84 6.54 3.12
N ASP A 76 9.12 6.82 2.05
CA ASP A 76 7.65 6.93 2.07
C ASP A 76 6.93 5.70 2.63
N PRO A 77 7.28 4.44 2.27
CA PRO A 77 6.64 3.28 2.87
C PRO A 77 6.79 3.21 4.39
N MET A 78 7.95 3.65 4.90
CA MET A 78 8.23 3.69 6.33
C MET A 78 7.51 4.85 7.01
N LEU A 79 7.50 6.03 6.39
CA LEU A 79 6.81 7.22 6.90
C LEU A 79 5.31 6.97 7.05
N VAL A 80 4.67 6.27 6.10
CA VAL A 80 3.25 5.90 6.19
C VAL A 80 3.01 4.79 7.23
N GLY A 81 3.88 3.77 7.29
CA GLY A 81 3.70 2.62 8.17
C GLY A 81 3.98 2.90 9.65
N VAL A 82 4.96 3.77 9.94
CA VAL A 82 5.44 4.04 11.30
C VAL A 82 4.35 4.61 12.23
N PRO A 83 3.49 5.57 11.84
CA PRO A 83 2.46 6.11 12.73
C PRO A 83 1.28 5.18 12.93
N LEU A 84 1.04 4.22 12.04
CA LEU A 84 -0.12 3.34 12.08
C LEU A 84 0.01 2.25 13.14
N GLN A 85 -1.13 1.80 13.68
CA GLN A 85 -1.19 0.71 14.64
C GLN A 85 -1.24 -0.67 14.00
N ARG A 86 -1.31 -0.75 12.67
CA ARG A 86 -1.37 -1.98 11.89
C ARG A 86 -0.45 -1.88 10.67
N PRO A 87 0.13 -3.00 10.21
CA PRO A 87 1.06 -2.98 9.11
C PRO A 87 0.38 -2.63 7.78
N VAL A 88 1.15 -1.95 6.92
CA VAL A 88 0.79 -1.71 5.52
C VAL A 88 1.67 -2.61 4.66
N SER A 89 1.06 -3.42 3.80
CA SER A 89 1.76 -4.24 2.81
C SER A 89 2.05 -3.42 1.57
N TYR A 90 3.32 -3.30 1.23
CA TYR A 90 3.79 -2.65 0.00
C TYR A 90 4.34 -3.67 -0.98
N LEU A 91 4.43 -3.28 -2.24
CA LEU A 91 5.12 -4.04 -3.29
C LEU A 91 6.58 -3.59 -3.38
N ALA A 92 7.52 -4.53 -3.29
CA ALA A 92 8.93 -4.25 -3.50
C ALA A 92 9.52 -5.24 -4.53
N ARG A 93 10.60 -4.82 -5.20
CA ARG A 93 11.27 -5.68 -6.19
C ARG A 93 11.67 -7.02 -5.56
N ASP A 94 11.39 -8.09 -6.25
CA ASP A 94 11.78 -9.46 -5.88
C ASP A 94 13.29 -9.60 -5.68
N THR A 95 14.10 -8.87 -6.45
CA THR A 95 15.56 -8.83 -6.34
C THR A 95 16.07 -8.37 -4.97
N LEU A 96 15.25 -7.73 -4.14
CA LEU A 96 15.62 -7.34 -2.78
C LEU A 96 15.47 -8.48 -1.76
N PHE A 97 14.65 -9.48 -2.06
CA PHE A 97 14.35 -10.58 -1.13
C PHE A 97 15.47 -11.62 -0.97
N PRO A 98 16.33 -11.89 -1.96
CA PRO A 98 17.52 -12.72 -1.78
C PRO A 98 18.61 -12.10 -0.89
N VAL A 99 18.63 -10.76 -0.73
CA VAL A 99 19.60 -10.11 0.15
C VAL A 99 19.28 -10.46 1.61
N PRO A 100 20.18 -11.15 2.36
CA PRO A 100 19.83 -11.83 3.60
C PRO A 100 19.12 -10.95 4.63
N LEU A 101 19.70 -9.83 5.03
CA LEU A 101 19.13 -8.93 6.03
C LEU A 101 17.90 -8.18 5.48
N ILE A 102 18.01 -7.64 4.27
CA ILE A 102 16.93 -6.87 3.65
C ILE A 102 15.72 -7.77 3.40
N GLY A 103 15.90 -8.92 2.77
CA GLY A 103 14.82 -9.85 2.49
C GLY A 103 14.17 -10.40 3.77
N TRP A 104 14.93 -10.58 4.84
CA TRP A 104 14.37 -10.97 6.14
C TRP A 104 13.49 -9.85 6.72
N ILE A 105 13.94 -8.58 6.70
CA ILE A 105 13.16 -7.42 7.13
C ILE A 105 11.88 -7.29 6.29
N LEU A 106 11.99 -7.31 4.96
CA LEU A 106 10.84 -7.18 4.06
C LEU A 106 9.76 -8.23 4.34
N ARG A 107 10.15 -9.50 4.52
CA ARG A 107 9.21 -10.56 4.91
C ARG A 107 8.56 -10.32 6.27
N LYS A 108 9.32 -9.84 7.26
CA LYS A 108 8.81 -9.56 8.62
C LYS A 108 7.96 -8.29 8.68
N THR A 109 8.10 -7.39 7.71
CA THR A 109 7.30 -6.16 7.59
C THR A 109 6.16 -6.26 6.57
N TYR A 110 5.79 -7.49 6.15
CA TYR A 110 4.65 -7.79 5.27
C TYR A 110 4.77 -7.24 3.86
N VAL A 111 5.96 -6.92 3.40
CA VAL A 111 6.22 -6.46 2.03
C VAL A 111 6.08 -7.63 1.05
N MET A 112 5.43 -7.39 -0.08
CA MET A 112 5.17 -8.37 -1.12
C MET A 112 6.25 -8.29 -2.22
N PRO A 113 6.84 -9.41 -2.65
CA PRO A 113 7.73 -9.40 -3.81
C PRO A 113 6.97 -9.15 -5.11
N ILE A 114 7.55 -8.34 -5.98
CA ILE A 114 7.03 -8.10 -7.33
C ILE A 114 8.15 -8.21 -8.35
N ASN A 115 7.90 -9.01 -9.38
CA ASN A 115 8.69 -8.97 -10.59
C ASN A 115 8.12 -7.89 -11.53
N ARG A 116 8.91 -6.90 -11.90
CA ARG A 116 8.46 -5.77 -12.72
C ARG A 116 8.18 -6.16 -14.17
N ASP A 117 8.82 -7.18 -14.68
CA ASP A 117 8.71 -7.61 -16.08
C ASP A 117 7.47 -8.48 -16.30
N ALA A 118 7.01 -9.19 -15.23
CA ALA A 118 5.76 -9.96 -15.19
C ALA A 118 4.67 -9.28 -14.36
N ALA A 119 4.80 -8.01 -14.08
CA ALA A 119 4.35 -7.35 -12.86
C ALA A 119 2.86 -7.11 -12.71
N SER A 120 2.10 -6.95 -13.78
CA SER A 120 0.78 -6.35 -13.60
C SER A 120 -0.23 -7.30 -12.96
N THR A 121 -0.39 -8.50 -13.49
CA THR A 121 -1.47 -9.41 -13.05
C THR A 121 -1.18 -10.10 -11.72
N ALA A 122 0.07 -10.54 -11.51
CA ALA A 122 0.45 -11.22 -10.27
C ALA A 122 0.42 -10.28 -9.05
N SER A 123 0.87 -9.03 -9.23
CA SER A 123 0.84 -8.01 -8.19
C SER A 123 -0.57 -7.62 -7.79
N ILE A 124 -1.44 -7.44 -8.79
CA ILE A 124 -2.86 -7.13 -8.57
C ILE A 124 -3.52 -8.27 -7.80
N ARG A 125 -3.29 -9.53 -8.21
CA ARG A 125 -3.84 -10.71 -7.54
C ARG A 125 -3.37 -10.80 -6.08
N GLU A 126 -2.09 -10.64 -5.82
CA GLU A 126 -1.54 -10.69 -4.46
C GLU A 126 -2.06 -9.54 -3.60
N SER A 127 -2.16 -8.32 -4.16
CA SER A 127 -2.73 -7.17 -3.47
C SER A 127 -4.20 -7.40 -3.09
N LEU A 128 -5.01 -7.93 -4.01
CA LEU A 128 -6.41 -8.29 -3.75
C LEU A 128 -6.52 -9.34 -2.63
N LYS A 129 -5.73 -10.42 -2.72
CA LYS A 129 -5.66 -11.47 -1.69
C LYS A 129 -5.32 -10.88 -0.32
N ARG A 130 -4.35 -9.96 -0.24
CA ARG A 130 -3.99 -9.28 1.01
C ARG A 130 -5.13 -8.44 1.57
N MET A 131 -5.80 -7.67 0.72
CA MET A 131 -6.97 -6.88 1.14
C MET A 131 -8.12 -7.76 1.63
N GLU A 132 -8.42 -8.88 0.94
CA GLU A 132 -9.41 -9.89 1.37
C GLU A 132 -9.05 -10.50 2.74
N GLN A 133 -7.76 -10.70 3.01
CA GLN A 133 -7.26 -11.17 4.29
C GLN A 133 -7.23 -10.09 5.39
N GLY A 134 -7.70 -8.89 5.09
CA GLY A 134 -7.80 -7.79 6.03
C GLY A 134 -6.55 -6.94 6.18
N PHE A 135 -5.56 -7.01 5.27
CA PHE A 135 -4.40 -6.12 5.28
C PHE A 135 -4.69 -4.77 4.65
N LEU A 136 -3.98 -3.74 5.11
CA LEU A 136 -3.81 -2.51 4.35
C LEU A 136 -2.79 -2.76 3.24
N VAL A 137 -3.11 -2.36 2.02
CA VAL A 137 -2.19 -2.41 0.88
C VAL A 137 -1.86 -1.00 0.45
N GLY A 138 -0.58 -0.65 0.49
CA GLY A 138 -0.08 0.65 0.08
C GLY A 138 0.37 0.64 -1.38
N VAL A 139 -0.09 1.63 -2.13
CA VAL A 139 0.25 1.82 -3.55
C VAL A 139 0.71 3.25 -3.77
N PHE A 140 1.77 3.39 -4.56
CA PHE A 140 2.24 4.65 -5.11
C PHE A 140 1.81 4.73 -6.58
N PRO A 141 0.67 5.36 -6.90
CA PRO A 141 0.09 5.29 -8.25
C PRO A 141 0.95 5.93 -9.33
N GLU A 142 1.84 6.84 -8.96
CA GLU A 142 2.81 7.46 -9.86
C GLU A 142 3.79 6.45 -10.47
N GLY A 143 4.05 5.33 -9.79
CA GLY A 143 4.97 4.27 -10.20
C GLY A 143 6.45 4.66 -10.21
N THR A 144 6.77 5.91 -9.90
CA THR A 144 8.14 6.43 -9.74
C THR A 144 8.14 7.57 -8.72
N ARG A 145 9.30 7.83 -8.11
CA ARG A 145 9.45 8.96 -7.19
C ARG A 145 9.49 10.28 -7.96
N CYS A 146 8.77 11.27 -7.47
CA CYS A 146 8.83 12.65 -7.96
C CYS A 146 10.16 13.30 -7.58
N GLU A 147 10.65 14.27 -8.37
CA GLU A 147 11.92 14.95 -8.10
C GLU A 147 11.74 16.23 -7.27
N ALA A 148 10.61 16.91 -7.43
CA ALA A 148 10.37 18.24 -6.86
C ALA A 148 9.40 18.25 -5.65
N GLY A 149 8.92 17.09 -5.20
CA GLY A 149 7.97 17.02 -4.07
C GLY A 149 6.50 17.18 -4.47
N GLU A 150 6.22 17.42 -5.73
CA GLU A 150 4.85 17.50 -6.26
C GLU A 150 4.25 16.10 -6.47
N VAL A 151 2.93 16.03 -6.57
CA VAL A 151 2.22 14.80 -6.92
C VAL A 151 2.20 14.64 -8.43
N GLY A 152 2.87 13.61 -8.93
CA GLY A 152 2.92 13.29 -10.34
C GLY A 152 1.60 12.78 -10.92
N GLU A 153 1.65 12.36 -12.18
CA GLU A 153 0.52 11.69 -12.83
C GLU A 153 0.32 10.28 -12.31
N PHE A 154 -0.93 9.88 -12.13
CA PHE A 154 -1.28 8.55 -11.67
C PHE A 154 -1.44 7.59 -12.85
N LYS A 155 -0.80 6.43 -12.76
CA LYS A 155 -0.98 5.32 -13.70
C LYS A 155 -2.22 4.52 -13.35
N PRO A 156 -3.00 4.04 -14.33
CA PRO A 156 -4.30 3.41 -14.09
C PRO A 156 -4.22 2.03 -13.40
N GLY A 157 -3.05 1.47 -13.16
CA GLY A 157 -2.90 0.11 -12.61
C GLY A 157 -3.64 -0.15 -11.29
N PHE A 158 -3.79 0.87 -10.44
CA PHE A 158 -4.50 0.76 -9.17
C PHE A 158 -6.04 0.72 -9.32
N VAL A 159 -6.59 1.17 -10.45
CA VAL A 159 -8.04 1.15 -10.73
C VAL A 159 -8.62 -0.26 -10.59
N THR A 160 -7.88 -1.27 -11.03
CA THR A 160 -8.29 -2.68 -10.88
C THR A 160 -8.40 -3.08 -9.40
N LEU A 161 -7.55 -2.53 -8.52
CA LEU A 161 -7.62 -2.79 -7.08
C LEU A 161 -8.87 -2.14 -6.47
N ILE A 162 -9.26 -0.96 -6.92
CA ILE A 162 -10.50 -0.30 -6.48
C ILE A 162 -11.72 -1.09 -6.96
N ARG A 163 -11.77 -1.46 -8.24
CA ARG A 163 -12.90 -2.18 -8.85
C ARG A 163 -13.15 -3.55 -8.23
N ARG A 164 -12.09 -4.28 -7.88
CA ARG A 164 -12.18 -5.67 -7.40
C ARG A 164 -12.01 -5.81 -5.89
N GLY A 165 -11.35 -4.86 -5.23
CA GLY A 165 -10.98 -5.00 -3.83
C GLY A 165 -12.14 -4.84 -2.85
N ASN A 166 -13.18 -4.11 -3.22
CA ASN A 166 -14.35 -3.84 -2.38
C ASN A 166 -14.00 -3.42 -0.93
N VAL A 167 -12.96 -2.63 -0.78
CA VAL A 167 -12.43 -2.14 0.49
C VAL A 167 -12.38 -0.61 0.51
N PRO A 168 -12.32 0.04 1.69
CA PRO A 168 -12.08 1.47 1.78
C PRO A 168 -10.78 1.88 1.09
N VAL A 169 -10.81 3.04 0.42
CA VAL A 169 -9.65 3.64 -0.26
C VAL A 169 -9.27 4.91 0.47
N TYR A 170 -8.06 4.97 0.99
CA TYR A 170 -7.55 6.06 1.80
C TYR A 170 -6.51 6.87 1.01
N PRO A 171 -6.77 8.14 0.69
CA PRO A 171 -5.75 9.03 0.15
C PRO A 171 -4.79 9.46 1.27
N VAL A 172 -3.50 9.52 0.97
CA VAL A 172 -2.47 9.94 1.91
C VAL A 172 -1.50 10.88 1.19
N GLY A 173 -1.24 12.02 1.80
CA GLY A 173 -0.30 13.01 1.31
C GLY A 173 0.94 13.10 2.19
N ILE A 174 2.13 13.07 1.57
CA ILE A 174 3.44 13.26 2.21
C ILE A 174 4.04 14.56 1.72
N ALA A 175 4.60 15.35 2.63
CA ALA A 175 5.34 16.57 2.33
C ALA A 175 6.71 16.59 2.99
N GLY A 176 7.73 17.09 2.30
CA GLY A 176 9.11 17.26 2.77
C GLY A 176 10.00 16.02 2.70
N ALA A 177 9.47 14.85 2.31
CA ALA A 177 10.27 13.62 2.25
C ALA A 177 11.33 13.64 1.13
N HIS A 178 11.07 14.33 0.02
CA HIS A 178 12.05 14.51 -1.07
C HIS A 178 13.29 15.32 -0.63
N GLU A 179 13.11 16.31 0.24
CA GLU A 179 14.22 17.08 0.81
C GLU A 179 15.00 16.24 1.83
N ALA A 180 14.31 15.42 2.62
CA ALA A 180 14.90 14.57 3.63
C ALA A 180 15.79 13.48 3.02
N MET A 181 15.34 12.83 1.96
CA MET A 181 16.11 11.85 1.19
C MET A 181 15.75 11.93 -0.29
N PRO A 182 16.47 12.74 -1.08
CA PRO A 182 16.25 12.91 -2.51
C PRO A 182 16.37 11.59 -3.30
N ARG A 183 15.75 11.54 -4.47
CA ARG A 183 15.73 10.35 -5.35
C ARG A 183 17.14 9.80 -5.67
N LYS A 184 18.12 10.67 -5.87
CA LYS A 184 19.51 10.33 -6.19
C LYS A 184 20.42 10.24 -4.96
N GLY A 185 19.89 10.48 -3.75
CA GLY A 185 20.67 10.51 -2.50
C GLY A 185 20.31 9.37 -1.57
N LEU A 186 21.30 8.78 -0.92
CA LEU A 186 21.11 7.81 0.16
C LEU A 186 21.30 8.44 1.56
N ARG A 187 21.67 9.72 1.61
CA ARG A 187 21.92 10.42 2.88
C ARG A 187 20.64 11.03 3.42
N LEU A 188 20.25 10.62 4.63
CA LEU A 188 19.16 11.21 5.37
C LEU A 188 19.57 12.61 5.89
N ARG A 189 18.82 13.64 5.51
CA ARG A 189 19.01 15.03 5.94
C ARG A 189 17.98 15.41 6.99
N PRO A 190 18.36 16.23 8.00
CA PRO A 190 17.39 16.76 8.96
C PRO A 190 16.45 17.73 8.23
N ARG A 191 15.19 17.36 8.16
CA ARG A 191 14.10 18.12 7.50
C ARG A 191 12.79 17.91 8.24
N THR A 192 11.88 18.83 8.08
CA THR A 192 10.51 18.67 8.58
C THR A 192 9.70 17.85 7.59
N VAL A 193 9.09 16.75 8.05
CA VAL A 193 8.22 15.90 7.24
C VAL A 193 6.83 15.85 7.89
N ARG A 194 5.80 16.00 7.06
CA ARG A 194 4.39 15.92 7.47
C ARG A 194 3.66 14.90 6.62
N ILE A 195 2.72 14.20 7.26
CA ILE A 195 1.81 13.27 6.58
C ILE A 195 0.38 13.56 7.00
N VAL A 196 -0.51 13.58 6.02
CA VAL A 196 -1.95 13.67 6.22
C VAL A 196 -2.61 12.43 5.64
N PHE A 197 -3.35 11.71 6.49
CA PHE A 197 -4.25 10.64 6.09
C PHE A 197 -5.63 11.28 5.87
N GLY A 198 -6.13 11.24 4.64
CA GLY A 198 -7.43 11.77 4.26
C GLY A 198 -8.58 10.88 4.68
N GLU A 199 -9.80 11.40 4.56
CA GLU A 199 -11.02 10.61 4.70
C GLU A 199 -11.06 9.51 3.63
N PRO A 200 -11.63 8.33 3.93
CA PRO A 200 -11.82 7.31 2.91
C PRO A 200 -12.68 7.87 1.77
N LEU A 201 -12.28 7.58 0.54
CA LEU A 201 -13.01 8.04 -0.64
C LEU A 201 -14.45 7.54 -0.62
N PRO A 202 -15.45 8.39 -0.95
CA PRO A 202 -16.86 8.04 -0.88
C PRO A 202 -17.16 6.85 -1.79
N ARG A 203 -17.69 5.76 -1.20
CA ARG A 203 -17.97 4.51 -1.90
C ARG A 203 -18.92 4.67 -3.07
N GLU A 204 -19.96 5.50 -2.91
CA GLU A 204 -20.93 5.75 -3.98
C GLU A 204 -20.27 6.40 -5.21
N THR A 205 -19.36 7.36 -4.98
CA THR A 205 -18.59 8.00 -6.04
C THR A 205 -17.67 7.01 -6.71
N LEU A 206 -16.96 6.18 -5.94
CA LEU A 206 -16.09 5.14 -6.49
C LEU A 206 -16.87 4.14 -7.35
N LEU A 207 -18.06 3.69 -6.90
CA LEU A 207 -18.90 2.76 -7.68
C LEU A 207 -19.30 3.34 -9.02
N LYS A 208 -19.75 4.60 -9.08
CA LYS A 208 -20.08 5.32 -10.32
C LYS A 208 -18.87 5.43 -11.26
N LEU A 209 -17.72 5.81 -10.72
CA LEU A 209 -16.47 5.96 -11.48
C LEU A 209 -15.82 4.62 -11.86
N CYS A 210 -16.25 3.50 -11.26
CA CYS A 210 -15.82 2.16 -11.68
C CYS A 210 -16.56 1.63 -12.93
N GLU A 211 -17.57 2.33 -13.43
CA GLU A 211 -18.29 1.97 -14.66
C GLU A 211 -17.36 2.03 -15.88
N LYS A 212 -17.77 1.34 -16.95
CA LYS A 212 -17.00 1.28 -18.20
C LYS A 212 -16.87 2.68 -18.82
N GLY A 213 -15.65 3.06 -19.19
CA GLY A 213 -15.37 4.37 -19.81
C GLY A 213 -15.08 5.49 -18.82
N GLN A 214 -15.15 5.26 -17.50
CA GLN A 214 -14.89 6.26 -16.46
C GLN A 214 -13.49 6.13 -15.84
N GLU A 215 -12.57 5.39 -16.48
CA GLU A 215 -11.25 5.09 -15.90
C GLU A 215 -10.41 6.34 -15.64
N GLU A 216 -10.37 7.26 -16.61
CA GLU A 216 -9.64 8.52 -16.47
C GLU A 216 -10.24 9.40 -15.36
N ALA A 217 -11.56 9.48 -15.27
CA ALA A 217 -12.24 10.22 -14.20
C ALA A 217 -11.95 9.62 -12.82
N LEU A 218 -11.89 8.30 -12.70
CA LEU A 218 -11.52 7.62 -11.44
C LEU A 218 -10.06 7.91 -11.07
N VAL A 219 -9.15 7.86 -12.04
CA VAL A 219 -7.73 8.17 -11.83
C VAL A 219 -7.57 9.61 -11.36
N GLN A 220 -8.24 10.56 -12.02
CA GLN A 220 -8.19 11.97 -11.65
C GLN A 220 -8.79 12.22 -10.27
N PHE A 221 -9.97 11.65 -9.98
CA PHE A 221 -10.61 11.76 -8.67
C PHE A 221 -9.70 11.26 -7.52
N ALA A 222 -9.08 10.11 -7.71
CA ALA A 222 -8.15 9.55 -6.72
C ALA A 222 -6.89 10.41 -6.57
N ARG A 223 -6.38 10.95 -7.69
CA ARG A 223 -5.23 11.85 -7.69
C ARG A 223 -5.53 13.15 -6.94
N ASP A 224 -6.66 13.78 -7.23
CA ASP A 224 -7.06 15.04 -6.60
C ASP A 224 -7.19 14.89 -5.07
N ALA A 225 -7.70 13.76 -4.60
CA ALA A 225 -7.78 13.46 -3.18
C ALA A 225 -6.38 13.34 -2.53
N VAL A 226 -5.42 12.72 -3.21
CA VAL A 226 -4.03 12.63 -2.72
C VAL A 226 -3.34 14.00 -2.79
N VAL A 227 -3.59 14.78 -3.84
CA VAL A 227 -3.09 16.16 -3.98
C VAL A 227 -3.60 17.03 -2.83
N ALA A 228 -4.89 16.94 -2.50
CA ALA A 228 -5.46 17.69 -1.37
C ALA A 228 -4.78 17.32 -0.04
N CYS A 229 -4.55 16.03 0.22
CA CYS A 229 -3.82 15.59 1.40
C CYS A 229 -2.36 16.06 1.41
N GLN A 230 -1.69 16.04 0.26
CA GLN A 230 -0.31 16.50 0.14
C GLN A 230 -0.21 18.02 0.35
N GLN A 231 -1.14 18.79 -0.20
CA GLN A 231 -1.20 20.24 0.00
C GLN A 231 -1.44 20.58 1.48
N GLU A 232 -2.39 19.92 2.15
CA GLU A 232 -2.62 20.08 3.58
C GLU A 232 -1.36 19.75 4.40
N ALA A 233 -0.63 18.70 4.02
CA ALA A 233 0.63 18.33 4.66
C ALA A 233 1.72 19.38 4.44
N GLU A 234 1.81 19.96 3.24
CA GLU A 234 2.77 21.00 2.91
C GLU A 234 2.46 22.32 3.62
N ASP A 235 1.20 22.76 3.62
CA ASP A 235 0.76 23.97 4.34
C ASP A 235 1.07 23.85 5.83
N TRP A 236 0.77 22.67 6.42
CA TRP A 236 1.14 22.39 7.79
C TRP A 236 2.65 22.38 8.01
N ARG A 237 3.43 21.84 7.08
CA ARG A 237 4.89 21.84 7.14
C ARG A 237 5.43 23.27 7.14
N GLN A 238 4.96 24.12 6.24
CA GLN A 238 5.38 25.51 6.12
C GLN A 238 5.04 26.32 7.38
N ALA A 239 3.87 26.10 7.97
CA ALA A 239 3.49 26.76 9.21
C ALA A 239 4.32 26.38 10.45
N THR A 240 5.17 25.34 10.33
CA THR A 240 5.99 24.82 11.45
C THR A 240 7.51 24.93 11.22
N LEU A 241 7.93 25.56 10.11
CA LEU A 241 9.33 25.89 9.81
C LEU A 241 9.72 27.19 10.49
#